data_b4c39b474ca1bd3aeab41926cf554c28
#
_entry.id   b4c39b474ca1bd3aeab41926cf554c28
#
_cell.length_a   1.000
_cell.length_b   1.000
_cell.length_c   1.000
_cell.angle_alpha   90.00
_cell.angle_beta   90.00
_cell.angle_gamma   90.00
#
_symmetry.space_group_name_H-M   'P 1'
#
loop_
_entity.id
_entity.type
_entity.pdbx_description
1 polymer ?
#
loop_
_entity_poly.entity_id
_entity_poly.type
_entity_poly.pdbx_seq_one_letter_code
_entity_poly.pdbx_strand_id
1 'polypeptide(L)'
;MTLLHIDAPTGLAGNMLLAALLDLGVPETVIHGPLADLGMAGRYRLEVEERRSSGLRGLHLEVHCLEQDPHHRPWGELRDLLMSAPLAPPLAEQVRQVFLLLAEAEARVHGHAPEAVHFHEVGALDSLVDVVGVCAALLHLGVSQVSCGVPPAGHGNVRTAHGLLPLPAPAVLEIARRRGLALADSSGFPAAELTTPTGLALMACWSHRFGVAPGGVPEAVGVGLGSHCLDRPNLLRALLLRPLAAAPEPATQPLAYELEETLLLQEAQIDDASAEDLAFLAAALRHAGALEVFSTAITMKKGRQGTLVSALAPAALAADLRLVWWRHGTSLGVREQLQRRWCLPRQIDSRVTPLGPVRIKYAQGPDGEWRAKAEHGDLAHLARLHGLSLREVRRQIEPFMQAPAAYPTTHPIPDQLGMELP
;
A
#
# COMPACT_ATOMS: atom_id res chain seq x y z
N MET A 1 1.06 10.32 -14.30
CA MET A 1 1.03 10.23 -12.81
C MET A 1 2.33 10.79 -12.30
N THR A 2 2.30 11.65 -11.28
CA THR A 2 3.51 12.26 -10.70
C THR A 2 3.65 11.74 -9.27
N LEU A 3 4.86 11.28 -8.91
CA LEU A 3 5.18 10.78 -7.57
C LEU A 3 6.00 11.80 -6.83
N LEU A 4 5.75 11.97 -5.54
CA LEU A 4 6.61 12.74 -4.66
C LEU A 4 7.34 11.80 -3.72
N HIS A 5 8.66 11.92 -3.65
CA HIS A 5 9.47 11.24 -2.64
C HIS A 5 10.14 12.26 -1.73
N ILE A 6 9.90 12.13 -0.44
CA ILE A 6 10.59 12.91 0.58
C ILE A 6 11.79 12.11 1.05
N ASP A 7 12.97 12.58 0.68
CA ASP A 7 14.25 12.02 1.10
C ASP A 7 14.75 12.81 2.31
N ALA A 8 14.81 12.17 3.46
CA ALA A 8 15.12 12.79 4.75
C ALA A 8 16.42 12.23 5.34
N PRO A 9 17.58 12.42 4.69
CA PRO A 9 18.84 11.79 5.08
C PRO A 9 19.38 12.30 6.41
N THR A 10 19.05 13.52 6.82
CA THR A 10 19.60 14.16 8.02
C THR A 10 18.55 14.71 8.97
N GLY A 11 17.27 14.63 8.60
CA GLY A 11 16.17 15.06 9.48
C GLY A 11 14.84 15.11 8.78
N LEU A 12 13.77 15.08 9.58
CA LEU A 12 12.40 15.21 9.15
C LEU A 12 11.63 16.13 10.10
N ALA A 13 11.45 17.38 9.70
CA ALA A 13 10.73 18.39 10.47
C ALA A 13 9.73 19.13 9.57
N GLY A 14 8.69 19.72 10.18
CA GLY A 14 7.61 20.41 9.45
C GLY A 14 8.12 21.57 8.61
N ASN A 15 8.94 22.43 9.19
CA ASN A 15 9.55 23.56 8.50
C ASN A 15 10.49 23.14 7.35
N MET A 16 11.23 22.03 7.50
CA MET A 16 12.07 21.49 6.41
C MET A 16 11.22 20.98 5.26
N LEU A 17 10.10 20.29 5.56
CA LEU A 17 9.14 19.83 4.56
C LEU A 17 8.55 21.02 3.81
N LEU A 18 8.07 22.03 4.55
CA LEU A 18 7.45 23.20 3.95
C LEU A 18 8.45 23.98 3.08
N ALA A 19 9.69 24.18 3.57
CA ALA A 19 10.76 24.81 2.81
C ALA A 19 11.07 24.04 1.51
N ALA A 20 11.15 22.70 1.57
CA ALA A 20 11.40 21.90 0.37
C ALA A 20 10.26 21.98 -0.66
N LEU A 21 9.00 22.05 -0.21
CA LEU A 21 7.85 22.20 -1.09
C LEU A 21 7.80 23.61 -1.73
N LEU A 22 8.17 24.64 -1.00
CA LEU A 22 8.34 26.01 -1.55
C LEU A 22 9.48 26.04 -2.58
N ASP A 23 10.58 25.36 -2.32
CA ASP A 23 11.71 25.27 -3.26
C ASP A 23 11.38 24.45 -4.53
N LEU A 24 10.37 23.58 -4.47
CA LEU A 24 9.76 22.95 -5.65
C LEU A 24 8.92 23.92 -6.50
N GLY A 25 8.68 25.12 -6.02
CA GLY A 25 7.91 26.17 -6.72
C GLY A 25 6.45 26.28 -6.26
N VAL A 26 6.05 25.71 -5.13
CA VAL A 26 4.74 25.98 -4.54
C VAL A 26 4.67 27.44 -4.12
N PRO A 27 3.69 28.24 -4.57
CA PRO A 27 3.58 29.65 -4.18
C PRO A 27 3.25 29.82 -2.70
N GLU A 28 3.82 30.81 -2.03
CA GLU A 28 3.50 31.13 -0.62
C GLU A 28 2.01 31.45 -0.40
N THR A 29 1.31 31.95 -1.41
CA THR A 29 -0.14 32.20 -1.35
C THR A 29 -0.96 30.95 -1.05
N VAL A 30 -0.46 29.76 -1.44
CA VAL A 30 -1.09 28.46 -1.16
C VAL A 30 -1.07 28.17 0.35
N ILE A 31 -0.09 28.72 1.07
CA ILE A 31 0.07 28.56 2.51
C ILE A 31 -0.73 29.62 3.25
N HIS A 32 -0.61 30.87 2.83
CA HIS A 32 -1.22 32.01 3.51
C HIS A 32 -2.76 32.01 3.44
N GLY A 33 -3.35 31.55 2.32
CA GLY A 33 -4.80 31.50 2.14
C GLY A 33 -5.51 30.71 3.25
N PRO A 34 -5.23 29.39 3.37
CA PRO A 34 -5.85 28.56 4.40
C PRO A 34 -5.56 29.03 5.84
N LEU A 35 -4.38 29.58 6.10
CA LEU A 35 -4.05 30.14 7.41
C LEU A 35 -4.86 31.41 7.71
N ALA A 36 -5.16 32.22 6.70
CA ALA A 36 -6.08 33.36 6.87
C ALA A 36 -7.50 32.90 7.15
N ASP A 37 -7.98 31.84 6.48
CA ASP A 37 -9.28 31.21 6.73
C ASP A 37 -9.40 30.65 8.17
N LEU A 38 -8.27 30.25 8.77
CA LEU A 38 -8.17 29.87 10.18
C LEU A 38 -8.02 31.05 11.16
N GLY A 39 -8.09 32.29 10.66
CA GLY A 39 -7.95 33.50 11.48
C GLY A 39 -6.53 33.76 11.96
N MET A 40 -5.51 33.23 11.24
CA MET A 40 -4.09 33.39 11.61
C MET A 40 -3.44 34.59 10.91
N ALA A 41 -4.16 35.34 10.08
CA ALA A 41 -3.62 36.52 9.39
C ALA A 41 -3.10 37.55 10.41
N GLY A 42 -1.85 37.99 10.19
CA GLY A 42 -1.19 38.97 11.07
C GLY A 42 -0.70 38.42 12.42
N ARG A 43 -0.86 37.13 12.71
CA ARG A 43 -0.43 36.48 13.96
C ARG A 43 0.94 35.79 13.82
N TYR A 44 1.41 35.61 12.59
CA TYR A 44 2.70 35.04 12.27
C TYR A 44 3.38 35.79 11.11
N ARG A 45 4.68 35.64 11.00
CA ARG A 45 5.47 35.99 9.82
C ARG A 45 6.26 34.77 9.38
N LEU A 46 6.13 34.44 8.12
CA LEU A 46 6.94 33.40 7.47
C LEU A 46 8.19 34.07 6.91
N GLU A 47 9.33 33.58 7.35
CA GLU A 47 10.63 34.03 6.83
C GLU A 47 11.25 32.90 6.03
N VAL A 48 11.36 33.10 4.71
CA VAL A 48 11.90 32.11 3.77
C VAL A 48 13.18 32.69 3.15
N GLU A 49 14.30 32.06 3.41
CA GLU A 49 15.59 32.52 2.95
C GLU A 49 16.34 31.42 2.20
N GLU A 50 16.99 31.80 1.12
CA GLU A 50 17.99 30.93 0.49
C GLU A 50 19.26 30.91 1.34
N ARG A 51 19.62 29.75 1.84
CA ARG A 51 20.83 29.52 2.66
C ARG A 51 21.66 28.38 2.08
N ARG A 52 22.83 28.19 2.67
CA ARG A 52 23.72 27.06 2.36
C ARG A 52 24.05 26.27 3.61
N SER A 53 23.89 24.92 3.54
CA SER A 53 24.36 24.00 4.56
C SER A 53 25.51 23.18 4.00
N SER A 54 26.72 23.32 4.55
CA SER A 54 27.96 22.69 4.04
C SER A 54 28.17 22.91 2.53
N GLY A 55 27.83 24.08 2.02
CA GLY A 55 27.98 24.44 0.60
C GLY A 55 26.78 24.06 -0.29
N LEU A 56 25.85 23.24 0.15
CA LEU A 56 24.64 22.89 -0.60
C LEU A 56 23.54 23.94 -0.39
N ARG A 57 22.96 24.39 -1.49
CA ARG A 57 21.89 25.39 -1.53
C ARG A 57 20.56 24.75 -1.13
N GLY A 58 19.72 25.48 -0.41
CA GLY A 58 18.33 25.14 -0.13
C GLY A 58 17.57 26.32 0.48
N LEU A 59 16.28 26.17 0.70
CA LEU A 59 15.48 27.14 1.45
C LEU A 59 15.48 26.79 2.95
N HIS A 60 15.67 27.80 3.77
CA HIS A 60 15.44 27.73 5.22
C HIS A 60 14.17 28.50 5.54
N LEU A 61 13.30 27.88 6.32
CA LEU A 61 12.03 28.47 6.69
C LEU A 61 11.94 28.59 8.21
N GLU A 62 11.58 29.78 8.67
CA GLU A 62 11.33 30.07 10.07
C GLU A 62 9.96 30.74 10.24
N VAL A 63 9.21 30.28 11.21
CA VAL A 63 7.89 30.84 11.57
C VAL A 63 8.07 31.71 12.80
N HIS A 64 7.88 33.01 12.66
CA HIS A 64 7.93 33.97 13.77
C HIS A 64 6.51 34.20 14.29
N CYS A 65 6.26 33.87 15.55
CA CYS A 65 5.04 34.22 16.24
C CYS A 65 5.04 35.73 16.56
N LEU A 66 3.99 36.46 16.16
CA LEU A 66 3.83 37.88 16.40
C LEU A 66 2.93 38.20 17.60
N GLU A 67 2.41 37.18 18.27
CA GLU A 67 1.58 37.29 19.46
C GLU A 67 2.44 37.50 20.72
N GLN A 68 1.97 38.36 21.63
CA GLN A 68 2.67 38.61 22.91
C GLN A 68 2.51 37.45 23.91
N ASP A 69 1.44 36.64 23.78
CA ASP A 69 1.15 35.50 24.63
C ASP A 69 0.61 34.37 23.73
N PRO A 70 1.47 33.50 23.18
CA PRO A 70 1.06 32.43 22.31
C PRO A 70 0.24 31.40 23.11
N HIS A 71 -1.06 31.36 22.85
CA HIS A 71 -1.94 30.40 23.49
C HIS A 71 -1.61 28.97 23.05
N HIS A 72 -1.23 28.13 24.00
CA HIS A 72 -1.18 26.67 23.82
C HIS A 72 -2.63 26.17 23.74
N ARG A 73 -3.08 25.81 22.53
CA ARG A 73 -4.46 25.38 22.31
C ARG A 73 -4.63 23.91 22.69
N PRO A 74 -5.65 23.58 23.52
CA PRO A 74 -6.04 22.19 23.69
C PRO A 74 -6.50 21.61 22.35
N TRP A 75 -6.31 20.29 22.18
CA TRP A 75 -6.75 19.60 20.95
C TRP A 75 -8.23 19.86 20.63
N GLY A 76 -9.11 19.88 21.65
CA GLY A 76 -10.53 20.16 21.44
C GLY A 76 -10.80 21.50 20.76
N GLU A 77 -10.14 22.57 21.19
CA GLU A 77 -10.27 23.90 20.59
C GLU A 77 -9.72 23.95 19.16
N LEU A 78 -8.58 23.31 18.93
CA LEU A 78 -7.97 23.23 17.59
C LEU A 78 -8.86 22.44 16.63
N ARG A 79 -9.41 21.32 17.08
CA ARG A 79 -10.37 20.53 16.31
C ARG A 79 -11.61 21.35 15.92
N ASP A 80 -12.20 22.06 16.89
CA ASP A 80 -13.40 22.85 16.66
C ASP A 80 -13.11 24.05 15.73
N LEU A 81 -11.93 24.65 15.82
CA LEU A 81 -11.45 25.66 14.87
C LEU A 81 -11.35 25.09 13.45
N LEU A 82 -10.72 23.92 13.28
CA LEU A 82 -10.58 23.26 11.97
C LEU A 82 -11.94 22.86 11.37
N MET A 83 -12.90 22.49 12.20
CA MET A 83 -14.25 22.11 11.77
C MET A 83 -15.11 23.31 11.38
N SER A 84 -14.88 24.49 11.98
CA SER A 84 -15.66 25.70 11.72
C SER A 84 -15.08 26.60 10.64
N ALA A 85 -13.79 26.45 10.33
CA ALA A 85 -13.12 27.27 9.33
C ALA A 85 -13.56 26.92 7.90
N PRO A 86 -13.63 27.90 6.98
CA PRO A 86 -14.05 27.68 5.58
C PRO A 86 -12.93 27.03 4.73
N LEU A 87 -12.24 26.06 5.28
CA LEU A 87 -11.21 25.31 4.56
C LEU A 87 -11.83 24.40 3.50
N ALA A 88 -11.12 24.18 2.39
CA ALA A 88 -11.50 23.15 1.43
C ALA A 88 -11.58 21.78 2.11
N PRO A 89 -12.64 20.98 1.90
CA PRO A 89 -12.86 19.74 2.63
C PRO A 89 -11.65 18.75 2.60
N PRO A 90 -10.94 18.54 1.47
CA PRO A 90 -9.77 17.69 1.46
C PRO A 90 -8.63 18.21 2.36
N LEU A 91 -8.45 19.54 2.43
CA LEU A 91 -7.43 20.15 3.29
C LEU A 91 -7.78 20.01 4.76
N ALA A 92 -9.03 20.35 5.11
CA ALA A 92 -9.53 20.26 6.49
C ALA A 92 -9.35 18.83 7.04
N GLU A 93 -9.69 17.82 6.24
CA GLU A 93 -9.57 16.42 6.65
C GLU A 93 -8.11 16.01 6.84
N GLN A 94 -7.22 16.37 5.93
CA GLN A 94 -5.79 16.02 6.06
C GLN A 94 -5.14 16.69 7.27
N VAL A 95 -5.38 17.98 7.47
CA VAL A 95 -4.88 18.72 8.64
C VAL A 95 -5.42 18.10 9.94
N ARG A 96 -6.72 17.77 9.98
CA ARG A 96 -7.34 17.11 11.13
C ARG A 96 -6.70 15.75 11.43
N GLN A 97 -6.40 14.93 10.41
CA GLN A 97 -5.75 13.62 10.59
C GLN A 97 -4.35 13.76 11.19
N VAL A 98 -3.55 14.72 10.73
CA VAL A 98 -2.22 14.97 11.28
C VAL A 98 -2.29 15.39 12.74
N PHE A 99 -3.13 16.37 13.08
CA PHE A 99 -3.27 16.80 14.47
C PHE A 99 -3.90 15.75 15.38
N LEU A 100 -4.82 14.93 14.87
CA LEU A 100 -5.37 13.80 15.63
C LEU A 100 -4.27 12.82 16.00
N LEU A 101 -3.39 12.47 15.04
CA LEU A 101 -2.26 11.55 15.29
C LEU A 101 -1.30 12.13 16.33
N LEU A 102 -1.02 13.42 16.26
CA LEU A 102 -0.21 14.12 17.25
C LEU A 102 -0.86 14.11 18.63
N ALA A 103 -2.18 14.44 18.71
CA ALA A 103 -2.93 14.43 19.97
C ALA A 103 -2.97 13.02 20.61
N GLU A 104 -3.17 12.00 19.80
CA GLU A 104 -3.16 10.61 20.28
C GLU A 104 -1.79 10.15 20.76
N ALA A 105 -0.70 10.62 20.14
CA ALA A 105 0.66 10.33 20.59
C ALA A 105 0.96 11.02 21.94
N GLU A 106 0.66 12.31 22.05
CA GLU A 106 0.81 13.10 23.27
C GLU A 106 -0.06 12.54 24.41
N ALA A 107 -1.32 12.20 24.12
CA ALA A 107 -2.23 11.57 25.08
C ALA A 107 -1.63 10.30 25.69
N ARG A 108 -1.00 9.48 24.85
CA ARG A 108 -0.36 8.24 25.29
C ARG A 108 0.88 8.50 26.13
N VAL A 109 1.70 9.49 25.75
CA VAL A 109 2.91 9.87 26.48
C VAL A 109 2.57 10.41 27.87
N HIS A 110 1.50 11.21 27.97
CA HIS A 110 1.08 11.85 29.23
C HIS A 110 0.08 11.03 30.05
N GLY A 111 -0.45 9.92 29.52
CA GLY A 111 -1.43 9.09 30.20
C GLY A 111 -2.81 9.76 30.32
N HIS A 112 -3.17 10.63 29.37
CA HIS A 112 -4.46 11.36 29.33
C HIS A 112 -5.35 10.84 28.17
N ALA A 113 -6.62 11.24 28.20
CA ALA A 113 -7.48 11.08 27.01
C ALA A 113 -7.08 12.12 25.93
N PRO A 114 -7.18 11.80 24.64
CA PRO A 114 -6.80 12.73 23.57
C PRO A 114 -7.48 14.10 23.66
N GLU A 115 -8.75 14.13 24.09
CA GLU A 115 -9.53 15.36 24.26
C GLU A 115 -8.97 16.30 25.34
N ALA A 116 -8.24 15.75 26.31
CA ALA A 116 -7.63 16.49 27.42
C ALA A 116 -6.17 16.90 27.14
N VAL A 117 -5.67 16.64 25.94
CA VAL A 117 -4.29 16.98 25.56
C VAL A 117 -4.18 18.49 25.38
N HIS A 118 -3.22 19.07 26.11
CA HIS A 118 -2.71 20.39 25.84
C HIS A 118 -1.40 20.26 25.09
N PHE A 119 -1.34 20.78 23.88
CA PHE A 119 -0.11 20.79 23.11
C PHE A 119 0.88 21.80 23.70
N HIS A 120 1.96 21.32 24.31
CA HIS A 120 3.01 22.15 24.90
C HIS A 120 4.07 22.55 23.87
N GLU A 121 4.32 21.68 22.87
CA GLU A 121 5.33 21.86 21.83
C GLU A 121 4.74 21.81 20.43
N VAL A 122 3.69 21.02 20.21
CA VAL A 122 3.10 20.75 18.89
C VAL A 122 1.89 21.64 18.59
N GLY A 123 1.31 22.30 19.57
CA GLY A 123 0.15 23.19 19.42
C GLY A 123 0.50 24.67 19.27
N ALA A 124 1.78 25.00 19.24
CA ALA A 124 2.27 26.34 18.98
C ALA A 124 1.93 26.76 17.53
N LEU A 125 1.95 28.04 17.28
CA LEU A 125 1.55 28.63 16.00
C LEU A 125 2.44 28.13 14.83
N ASP A 126 3.71 27.87 15.08
CA ASP A 126 4.65 27.28 14.13
C ASP A 126 4.19 25.91 13.62
N SER A 127 3.81 25.02 14.52
CA SER A 127 3.30 23.69 14.13
C SER A 127 1.99 23.77 13.34
N LEU A 128 1.12 24.74 13.65
CA LEU A 128 -0.09 24.97 12.86
C LEU A 128 0.26 25.45 11.45
N VAL A 129 1.21 26.37 11.30
CA VAL A 129 1.70 26.86 10.00
C VAL A 129 2.34 25.70 9.22
N ASP A 130 3.18 24.89 9.85
CA ASP A 130 3.83 23.76 9.22
C ASP A 130 2.80 22.73 8.72
N VAL A 131 1.86 22.31 9.57
CA VAL A 131 0.88 21.27 9.21
C VAL A 131 -0.06 21.74 8.12
N VAL A 132 -0.65 22.92 8.28
CA VAL A 132 -1.56 23.49 7.27
C VAL A 132 -0.82 23.77 5.97
N GLY A 133 0.38 24.36 6.06
CA GLY A 133 1.19 24.71 4.91
C GLY A 133 1.63 23.50 4.10
N VAL A 134 2.14 22.44 4.76
CA VAL A 134 2.54 21.20 4.08
C VAL A 134 1.35 20.50 3.45
N CYS A 135 0.22 20.39 4.17
CA CYS A 135 -0.98 19.78 3.62
C CYS A 135 -1.52 20.55 2.40
N ALA A 136 -1.56 21.88 2.47
CA ALA A 136 -1.99 22.72 1.35
C ALA A 136 -1.04 22.61 0.15
N ALA A 137 0.27 22.61 0.39
CA ALA A 137 1.28 22.47 -0.64
C ALA A 137 1.21 21.10 -1.35
N LEU A 138 1.03 20.01 -0.62
CA LEU A 138 0.89 18.67 -1.18
C LEU A 138 -0.39 18.54 -2.03
N LEU A 139 -1.50 19.11 -1.59
CA LEU A 139 -2.74 19.16 -2.37
C LEU A 139 -2.57 20.01 -3.63
N HIS A 140 -1.89 21.16 -3.53
CA HIS A 140 -1.62 22.04 -4.68
C HIS A 140 -0.79 21.34 -5.75
N LEU A 141 0.23 20.57 -5.37
CA LEU A 141 1.06 19.78 -6.30
C LEU A 141 0.29 18.68 -7.03
N GLY A 142 -0.87 18.26 -6.52
CA GLY A 142 -1.72 17.25 -7.16
C GLY A 142 -1.01 15.92 -7.40
N VAL A 143 -0.06 15.55 -6.54
CA VAL A 143 0.72 14.32 -6.68
C VAL A 143 -0.16 13.10 -6.44
N SER A 144 0.02 12.07 -7.25
CA SER A 144 -0.80 10.85 -7.17
C SER A 144 -0.39 9.95 -6.00
N GLN A 145 0.87 9.99 -5.61
CA GLN A 145 1.41 9.22 -4.49
C GLN A 145 2.56 9.96 -3.81
N VAL A 146 2.62 9.85 -2.49
CA VAL A 146 3.73 10.34 -1.67
C VAL A 146 4.45 9.15 -1.04
N SER A 147 5.77 9.17 -1.00
CA SER A 147 6.61 8.24 -0.26
C SER A 147 7.66 8.99 0.54
N CYS A 148 8.16 8.39 1.61
CA CYS A 148 9.18 9.00 2.46
C CYS A 148 10.34 8.04 2.70
N GLY A 149 11.56 8.52 2.69
CA GLY A 149 12.72 7.79 3.20
C GLY A 149 12.54 7.42 4.67
N VAL A 150 13.26 6.42 5.15
CA VAL A 150 13.28 6.11 6.58
C VAL A 150 14.08 7.22 7.28
N PRO A 151 13.44 8.07 8.11
CA PRO A 151 14.11 9.22 8.69
C PRO A 151 15.03 8.80 9.86
N PRO A 152 16.14 9.53 10.11
CA PRO A 152 17.02 9.26 11.26
C PRO A 152 16.30 9.58 12.56
N ALA A 153 16.46 8.70 13.56
CA ALA A 153 15.76 8.83 14.84
C ALA A 153 16.16 10.10 15.63
N GLY A 154 17.43 10.51 15.54
CA GLY A 154 18.02 11.45 16.48
C GLY A 154 18.47 10.76 17.78
N HIS A 155 19.35 11.38 18.53
CA HIS A 155 19.80 10.90 19.84
C HIS A 155 20.29 12.04 20.72
N GLY A 156 20.53 11.74 22.00
CA GLY A 156 20.92 12.72 23.02
C GLY A 156 19.70 13.22 23.80
N ASN A 157 19.67 14.50 24.10
CA ASN A 157 18.60 15.12 24.87
C ASN A 157 18.20 16.47 24.27
N VAL A 158 16.95 16.84 24.41
CA VAL A 158 16.40 18.15 24.03
C VAL A 158 15.77 18.81 25.27
N ARG A 159 15.94 20.12 25.38
CA ARG A 159 15.29 20.91 26.43
C ARG A 159 13.92 21.34 25.96
N THR A 160 12.89 20.99 26.71
CA THR A 160 11.47 21.21 26.38
C THR A 160 10.75 21.85 27.56
N ALA A 161 9.47 22.13 27.42
CA ALA A 161 8.60 22.57 28.51
C ALA A 161 8.54 21.55 29.67
N HIS A 162 8.77 20.25 29.38
CA HIS A 162 8.82 19.16 30.35
C HIS A 162 10.22 18.93 30.95
N GLY A 163 11.16 19.84 30.70
CA GLY A 163 12.55 19.69 31.12
C GLY A 163 13.42 19.05 30.05
N LEU A 164 14.40 18.24 30.45
CA LEU A 164 15.33 17.58 29.56
C LEU A 164 14.79 16.21 29.15
N LEU A 165 14.31 16.09 27.91
CA LEU A 165 13.78 14.85 27.36
C LEU A 165 14.84 14.08 26.55
N PRO A 166 14.84 12.75 26.63
CA PRO A 166 15.70 11.92 25.76
C PRO A 166 15.18 11.93 24.32
N LEU A 167 16.09 11.82 23.35
CA LEU A 167 15.82 11.67 21.94
C LEU A 167 16.00 10.22 21.48
N PRO A 168 15.17 9.72 20.53
CA PRO A 168 14.03 10.41 19.89
C PRO A 168 12.96 10.82 20.90
N ALA A 169 12.29 11.96 20.63
CA ALA A 169 11.23 12.45 21.52
C ALA A 169 10.15 11.36 21.73
N PRO A 170 9.56 11.25 22.94
CA PRO A 170 8.57 10.21 23.25
C PRO A 170 7.38 10.18 22.24
N ALA A 171 6.93 11.33 21.79
CA ALA A 171 5.87 11.43 20.79
C ALA A 171 6.31 10.85 19.43
N VAL A 172 7.57 11.02 19.01
CA VAL A 172 8.11 10.42 17.78
C VAL A 172 8.06 8.88 17.86
N LEU A 173 8.49 8.32 19.01
CA LEU A 173 8.46 6.88 19.22
C LEU A 173 7.03 6.33 19.23
N GLU A 174 6.09 7.05 19.83
CA GLU A 174 4.68 6.62 19.86
C GLU A 174 4.02 6.68 18.48
N ILE A 175 4.28 7.73 17.67
CA ILE A 175 3.81 7.82 16.28
C ILE A 175 4.39 6.66 15.46
N ALA A 176 5.70 6.41 15.56
CA ALA A 176 6.38 5.34 14.85
C ALA A 176 5.81 3.97 15.22
N ARG A 177 5.64 3.68 16.53
CA ARG A 177 5.03 2.45 17.03
C ARG A 177 3.61 2.24 16.51
N ARG A 178 2.79 3.29 16.57
CA ARG A 178 1.36 3.25 16.21
C ARG A 178 1.13 3.01 14.72
N ARG A 179 2.02 3.54 13.89
CA ARG A 179 1.96 3.44 12.43
C ARG A 179 2.86 2.33 11.85
N GLY A 180 3.59 1.62 12.71
CA GLY A 180 4.52 0.58 12.27
C GLY A 180 5.69 1.12 11.42
N LEU A 181 6.15 2.35 11.73
CA LEU A 181 7.20 3.03 10.96
C LEU A 181 8.57 2.73 11.52
N ALA A 182 9.52 2.45 10.62
CA ALA A 182 10.92 2.35 10.99
C ALA A 182 11.55 3.74 11.16
N LEU A 183 12.48 3.86 12.11
CA LEU A 183 13.41 4.97 12.25
C LEU A 183 14.82 4.46 11.98
N ALA A 184 15.61 5.20 11.24
CA ALA A 184 16.99 4.83 10.96
C ALA A 184 17.90 5.09 12.16
N ASP A 185 18.96 4.29 12.27
CA ASP A 185 20.04 4.53 13.24
C ASP A 185 20.66 5.91 13.01
N SER A 186 20.87 6.64 14.08
CA SER A 186 21.46 7.97 14.10
C SER A 186 22.72 8.07 14.96
N SER A 187 23.30 6.95 15.40
CA SER A 187 24.52 6.91 16.21
C SER A 187 25.72 7.59 15.55
N GLY A 188 25.74 7.66 14.21
CA GLY A 188 26.75 8.36 13.43
C GLY A 188 26.49 9.85 13.22
N PHE A 189 25.49 10.44 13.88
CA PHE A 189 25.20 11.88 13.83
C PHE A 189 25.65 12.57 15.10
N PRO A 190 25.85 13.89 15.10
CA PRO A 190 25.88 14.67 16.33
C PRO A 190 24.58 14.54 17.12
N ALA A 191 24.67 14.63 18.46
CA ALA A 191 23.48 14.57 19.32
C ALA A 191 22.53 15.74 18.99
N ALA A 192 21.37 15.43 18.42
CA ALA A 192 20.37 16.39 18.00
C ALA A 192 18.99 15.69 17.79
N GLU A 193 17.93 16.47 17.87
CA GLU A 193 16.62 16.09 17.37
C GLU A 193 16.67 16.16 15.84
N LEU A 194 16.62 15.00 15.19
CA LEU A 194 16.65 14.91 13.72
C LEU A 194 15.24 14.73 13.16
N THR A 195 14.41 13.95 13.82
CA THR A 195 13.00 13.76 13.46
C THR A 195 12.09 14.34 14.53
N THR A 196 11.28 15.33 14.14
CA THR A 196 10.30 15.96 15.04
C THR A 196 8.96 15.23 15.00
N PRO A 197 8.12 15.34 16.05
CA PRO A 197 6.77 14.79 16.05
C PRO A 197 5.93 15.29 14.86
N THR A 198 5.97 16.58 14.55
CA THR A 198 5.23 17.22 13.45
C THR A 198 5.66 16.65 12.10
N GLY A 199 6.97 16.57 11.85
CA GLY A 199 7.49 16.04 10.59
C GLY A 199 7.11 14.58 10.37
N LEU A 200 7.23 13.75 11.41
CA LEU A 200 6.86 12.34 11.33
C LEU A 200 5.36 12.15 11.16
N ALA A 201 4.51 12.91 11.88
CA ALA A 201 3.05 12.82 11.77
C ALA A 201 2.56 13.21 10.36
N LEU A 202 3.13 14.27 9.76
CA LEU A 202 2.86 14.66 8.39
C LEU A 202 3.12 13.51 7.42
N MET A 203 4.30 12.92 7.47
CA MET A 203 4.65 11.84 6.57
C MET A 203 3.89 10.54 6.89
N ALA A 204 3.57 10.27 8.13
CA ALA A 204 2.76 9.13 8.53
C ALA A 204 1.31 9.19 8.01
N CYS A 205 0.78 10.40 7.75
CA CYS A 205 -0.56 10.59 7.18
C CYS A 205 -0.53 10.64 5.64
N TRP A 206 0.54 11.16 5.05
CA TRP A 206 0.60 11.38 3.60
C TRP A 206 1.30 10.26 2.83
N SER A 207 2.29 9.57 3.42
CA SER A 207 3.08 8.59 2.70
C SER A 207 2.40 7.23 2.61
N HIS A 208 2.29 6.71 1.41
CA HIS A 208 1.81 5.35 1.14
C HIS A 208 2.84 4.30 1.55
N ARG A 209 4.13 4.68 1.61
CA ARG A 209 5.21 3.80 2.06
C ARG A 209 6.41 4.61 2.57
N PHE A 210 7.16 3.97 3.48
CA PHE A 210 8.48 4.42 3.92
C PHE A 210 9.57 3.50 3.35
N GLY A 211 10.70 4.05 2.96
CA GLY A 211 11.86 3.30 2.44
C GLY A 211 12.51 3.96 1.23
N VAL A 212 13.15 3.16 0.40
CA VAL A 212 13.89 3.63 -0.78
C VAL A 212 12.96 4.34 -1.75
N ALA A 213 13.47 5.41 -2.37
CA ALA A 213 12.76 6.16 -3.42
C ALA A 213 12.25 5.21 -4.52
N PRO A 214 11.02 5.40 -5.01
CA PRO A 214 10.55 4.67 -6.18
C PRO A 214 11.42 5.02 -7.40
N GLY A 215 11.61 4.04 -8.29
CA GLY A 215 12.30 4.30 -9.56
C GLY A 215 11.56 5.35 -10.38
N GLY A 216 12.25 6.37 -10.83
CA GLY A 216 11.67 7.47 -11.60
C GLY A 216 12.73 8.42 -12.14
N VAL A 217 12.32 9.25 -13.10
CA VAL A 217 13.15 10.36 -13.59
C VAL A 217 12.82 11.59 -12.76
N PRO A 218 13.77 12.19 -12.01
CA PRO A 218 13.53 13.45 -11.31
C PRO A 218 13.15 14.56 -12.29
N GLU A 219 11.99 15.18 -12.11
CA GLU A 219 11.53 16.33 -12.89
C GLU A 219 11.80 17.64 -12.16
N ALA A 220 11.75 17.61 -10.83
CA ALA A 220 12.12 18.74 -9.98
C ALA A 220 12.62 18.24 -8.63
N VAL A 221 13.45 19.06 -7.98
CA VAL A 221 14.02 18.80 -6.67
C VAL A 221 13.93 20.06 -5.84
N GLY A 222 13.23 20.00 -4.72
CA GLY A 222 13.21 21.06 -3.72
C GLY A 222 14.02 20.65 -2.50
N VAL A 223 14.75 21.61 -1.91
CA VAL A 223 15.64 21.38 -0.77
C VAL A 223 15.24 22.27 0.39
N GLY A 224 14.83 21.66 1.50
CA GLY A 224 14.56 22.34 2.78
C GLY A 224 15.71 22.13 3.76
N LEU A 225 16.24 23.20 4.30
CA LEU A 225 17.33 23.16 5.26
C LEU A 225 16.82 23.18 6.70
N GLY A 226 17.45 22.36 7.55
CA GLY A 226 17.18 22.36 8.98
C GLY A 226 18.00 23.43 9.71
N SER A 227 17.56 23.82 10.92
CA SER A 227 18.17 24.84 11.75
C SER A 227 19.41 24.36 12.52
N HIS A 228 19.55 23.05 12.75
CA HIS A 228 20.69 22.51 13.48
C HIS A 228 21.97 22.51 12.64
N CYS A 229 23.07 22.93 13.25
CA CYS A 229 24.40 22.79 12.65
C CYS A 229 24.89 21.36 12.90
N LEU A 230 25.01 20.56 11.84
CA LEU A 230 25.53 19.19 11.89
C LEU A 230 26.94 19.15 11.29
N ASP A 231 27.62 18.02 11.44
CA ASP A 231 28.92 17.73 10.80
C ASP A 231 28.80 17.46 9.28
N ARG A 232 27.58 17.51 8.77
CA ARG A 232 27.16 17.26 7.39
C ARG A 232 26.04 18.21 7.01
N PRO A 233 25.67 18.31 5.70
CA PRO A 233 24.54 19.14 5.29
C PRO A 233 23.26 18.72 6.02
N ASN A 234 22.62 19.62 6.74
CA ASN A 234 21.32 19.39 7.37
C ASN A 234 20.23 19.80 6.37
N LEU A 235 19.68 18.81 5.67
CA LEU A 235 18.71 19.02 4.60
C LEU A 235 17.72 17.86 4.44
N LEU A 236 16.58 18.22 3.88
CA LEU A 236 15.55 17.32 3.36
C LEU A 236 15.34 17.64 1.88
N ARG A 237 15.10 16.64 1.06
CA ARG A 237 14.81 16.80 -0.37
C ARG A 237 13.41 16.31 -0.70
N ALA A 238 12.66 17.13 -1.42
CA ALA A 238 11.40 16.75 -2.04
C ALA A 238 11.66 16.47 -3.53
N LEU A 239 11.53 15.22 -3.94
CA LEU A 239 11.81 14.77 -5.30
C LEU A 239 10.50 14.55 -6.05
N LEU A 240 10.22 15.40 -7.02
CA LEU A 240 9.10 15.19 -7.94
C LEU A 240 9.57 14.25 -9.04
N LEU A 241 9.00 13.05 -9.06
CA LEU A 241 9.44 11.96 -9.94
C LEU A 241 8.37 11.66 -10.98
N ARG A 242 8.78 11.65 -12.23
CA ARG A 242 8.01 10.95 -13.25
C ARG A 242 8.37 9.47 -13.16
N PRO A 243 7.40 8.59 -12.89
CA PRO A 243 7.69 7.16 -12.85
C PRO A 243 8.47 6.76 -14.10
N LEU A 244 9.51 5.96 -13.94
CA LEU A 244 9.98 5.20 -15.10
C LEU A 244 8.74 4.51 -15.61
N ALA A 245 8.38 4.76 -16.87
CA ALA A 245 7.48 3.83 -17.53
C ALA A 245 8.04 2.47 -17.14
N ALA A 246 7.29 1.67 -16.38
CA ALA A 246 7.65 0.27 -16.19
C ALA A 246 8.13 -0.16 -17.56
N ALA A 247 9.36 -0.72 -17.65
CA ALA A 247 9.83 -1.27 -18.92
C ALA A 247 8.61 -1.98 -19.46
N PRO A 248 8.10 -1.68 -20.66
CA PRO A 248 6.79 -2.13 -21.02
C PRO A 248 6.79 -3.63 -20.74
N GLU A 249 6.28 -3.99 -19.54
CA GLU A 249 5.65 -5.29 -19.46
C GLU A 249 4.77 -5.24 -20.67
N PRO A 250 4.86 -6.18 -21.59
CA PRO A 250 4.06 -6.10 -22.81
C PRO A 250 2.68 -5.68 -22.34
N ALA A 251 2.36 -4.39 -22.55
CA ALA A 251 1.13 -3.79 -22.05
C ALA A 251 0.06 -4.34 -22.96
N THR A 252 -0.22 -5.59 -22.74
CA THR A 252 -1.48 -6.16 -23.11
C THR A 252 -2.49 -5.51 -22.16
N GLN A 253 -2.96 -4.30 -22.55
CA GLN A 253 -4.25 -3.86 -22.06
C GLN A 253 -5.20 -5.02 -22.33
N PRO A 254 -6.04 -5.41 -21.35
CA PRO A 254 -7.03 -6.43 -21.59
C PRO A 254 -7.79 -6.01 -22.87
N LEU A 255 -7.87 -6.90 -23.81
CA LEU A 255 -8.78 -6.70 -24.91
C LEU A 255 -10.19 -6.64 -24.32
N ALA A 256 -11.12 -5.93 -24.96
CA ALA A 256 -12.45 -5.66 -24.40
C ALA A 256 -13.23 -6.92 -23.94
N TYR A 257 -12.74 -8.10 -24.32
CA TYR A 257 -13.30 -9.41 -23.99
C TYR A 257 -12.41 -10.23 -23.03
N GLU A 258 -11.36 -9.66 -22.45
CA GLU A 258 -10.45 -10.36 -21.54
C GLU A 258 -10.63 -9.87 -20.09
N LEU A 259 -10.51 -10.78 -19.16
CA LEU A 259 -10.41 -10.50 -17.73
C LEU A 259 -8.97 -10.74 -17.27
N GLU A 260 -8.41 -9.78 -16.55
CA GLU A 260 -7.13 -9.95 -15.87
C GLU A 260 -7.34 -10.49 -14.47
N GLU A 261 -6.66 -11.57 -14.15
CA GLU A 261 -6.63 -12.15 -12.80
C GLU A 261 -5.18 -12.19 -12.29
N THR A 262 -4.99 -11.88 -11.02
CA THR A 262 -3.70 -12.10 -10.35
C THR A 262 -3.80 -13.33 -9.47
N LEU A 263 -2.99 -14.32 -9.75
CA LEU A 263 -2.95 -15.60 -9.04
C LEU A 263 -1.58 -15.81 -8.40
N LEU A 264 -1.54 -16.64 -7.37
CA LEU A 264 -0.33 -17.11 -6.73
C LEU A 264 0.04 -18.48 -7.30
N LEU A 265 1.27 -18.60 -7.78
CA LEU A 265 1.90 -19.87 -8.09
C LEU A 265 2.76 -20.31 -6.90
N GLN A 266 2.47 -21.48 -6.34
CA GLN A 266 3.31 -22.15 -5.35
C GLN A 266 3.99 -23.37 -5.99
N GLU A 267 5.28 -23.57 -5.76
CA GLU A 267 6.05 -24.65 -6.36
C GLU A 267 7.04 -25.28 -5.38
N ALA A 268 7.14 -26.59 -5.45
CA ALA A 268 8.19 -27.35 -4.77
C ALA A 268 8.80 -28.41 -5.69
N GLN A 269 10.11 -28.64 -5.53
CA GLN A 269 10.84 -29.71 -6.20
C GLN A 269 11.01 -30.88 -5.22
N ILE A 270 10.58 -32.05 -5.61
CA ILE A 270 10.51 -33.25 -4.76
C ILE A 270 11.22 -34.41 -5.47
N ASP A 271 12.24 -35.03 -4.82
CA ASP A 271 13.00 -36.17 -5.32
C ASP A 271 12.97 -37.40 -4.40
N ASP A 272 12.14 -37.33 -3.35
CA ASP A 272 12.09 -38.34 -2.28
C ASP A 272 10.66 -38.81 -1.93
N ALA A 273 9.65 -38.47 -2.77
CA ALA A 273 8.28 -38.92 -2.60
C ALA A 273 7.87 -39.96 -3.64
N SER A 274 6.99 -40.88 -3.25
CA SER A 274 6.39 -41.82 -4.19
C SER A 274 5.39 -41.16 -5.14
N ALA A 275 5.07 -41.81 -6.26
CA ALA A 275 4.03 -41.30 -7.17
C ALA A 275 2.65 -41.20 -6.48
N GLU A 276 2.36 -42.07 -5.53
CA GLU A 276 1.12 -42.08 -4.75
C GLU A 276 1.08 -40.90 -3.78
N ASP A 277 2.19 -40.57 -3.10
CA ASP A 277 2.30 -39.41 -2.23
C ASP A 277 2.13 -38.10 -3.01
N LEU A 278 2.73 -38.01 -4.20
CA LEU A 278 2.57 -36.85 -5.07
C LEU A 278 1.13 -36.67 -5.57
N ALA A 279 0.46 -37.79 -5.88
CA ALA A 279 -0.96 -37.78 -6.27
C ALA A 279 -1.83 -37.32 -5.11
N PHE A 280 -1.55 -37.80 -3.90
CA PHE A 280 -2.26 -37.39 -2.68
C PHE A 280 -2.04 -35.91 -2.37
N LEU A 281 -0.81 -35.42 -2.42
CA LEU A 281 -0.48 -34.01 -2.25
C LEU A 281 -1.24 -33.13 -3.26
N ALA A 282 -1.24 -33.53 -4.53
CA ALA A 282 -1.95 -32.80 -5.58
C ALA A 282 -3.47 -32.76 -5.34
N ALA A 283 -4.06 -33.85 -4.85
CA ALA A 283 -5.47 -33.90 -4.46
C ALA A 283 -5.75 -33.00 -3.25
N ALA A 284 -4.90 -33.04 -2.22
CA ALA A 284 -5.02 -32.21 -1.03
C ALA A 284 -4.93 -30.72 -1.33
N LEU A 285 -4.01 -30.29 -2.21
CA LEU A 285 -3.89 -28.90 -2.66
C LEU A 285 -5.15 -28.43 -3.40
N ARG A 286 -5.71 -29.28 -4.28
CA ARG A 286 -6.99 -28.95 -4.95
C ARG A 286 -8.13 -28.82 -3.95
N HIS A 287 -8.19 -29.73 -2.97
CA HIS A 287 -9.21 -29.68 -1.93
C HIS A 287 -9.10 -28.40 -1.06
N ALA A 288 -7.89 -27.91 -0.85
CA ALA A 288 -7.64 -26.65 -0.13
C ALA A 288 -7.87 -25.39 -0.98
N GLY A 289 -8.38 -25.52 -2.21
CA GLY A 289 -8.80 -24.39 -3.05
C GLY A 289 -7.81 -24.00 -4.15
N ALA A 290 -6.77 -24.82 -4.42
CA ALA A 290 -5.96 -24.60 -5.61
C ALA A 290 -6.80 -24.79 -6.88
N LEU A 291 -6.79 -23.78 -7.76
CA LEU A 291 -7.52 -23.77 -9.02
C LEU A 291 -6.97 -24.81 -10.00
N GLU A 292 -5.65 -25.00 -9.96
CA GLU A 292 -4.94 -25.96 -10.79
C GLU A 292 -3.72 -26.51 -10.04
N VAL A 293 -3.51 -27.81 -10.15
CA VAL A 293 -2.31 -28.47 -9.65
C VAL A 293 -1.78 -29.39 -10.73
N PHE A 294 -0.54 -29.21 -11.11
CA PHE A 294 0.13 -30.04 -12.12
C PHE A 294 1.54 -30.39 -11.69
N SER A 295 2.13 -31.36 -12.36
CA SER A 295 3.48 -31.81 -12.06
C SER A 295 4.31 -31.94 -13.34
N THR A 296 5.61 -31.63 -13.23
CA THR A 296 6.57 -31.73 -14.32
C THR A 296 7.78 -32.54 -13.87
N ALA A 297 8.21 -33.52 -14.67
CA ALA A 297 9.43 -34.25 -14.40
C ALA A 297 10.66 -33.36 -14.58
N ILE A 298 11.57 -33.38 -13.62
CA ILE A 298 12.77 -32.56 -13.61
C ILE A 298 14.00 -33.40 -13.22
N THR A 299 15.19 -32.95 -13.59
CA THR A 299 16.45 -33.49 -13.08
C THR A 299 17.00 -32.51 -12.03
N MET A 300 17.23 -33.01 -10.82
CA MET A 300 17.72 -32.22 -9.69
C MET A 300 19.26 -32.41 -9.53
N LYS A 301 19.84 -31.75 -8.52
CA LYS A 301 21.26 -31.85 -8.18
C LYS A 301 21.68 -33.32 -8.06
N LYS A 302 22.91 -33.63 -8.44
CA LYS A 302 23.50 -34.98 -8.46
C LYS A 302 22.82 -35.94 -9.45
N GLY A 303 22.11 -35.45 -10.47
CA GLY A 303 21.44 -36.24 -11.49
C GLY A 303 20.18 -37.00 -11.03
N ARG A 304 19.62 -36.65 -9.87
CA ARG A 304 18.42 -37.33 -9.36
C ARG A 304 17.21 -36.93 -10.19
N GLN A 305 16.36 -37.90 -10.48
CA GLN A 305 15.05 -37.65 -11.03
C GLN A 305 14.13 -37.08 -9.91
N GLY A 306 13.40 -36.04 -10.22
CA GLY A 306 12.45 -35.43 -9.29
C GLY A 306 11.23 -34.90 -10.01
N THR A 307 10.29 -34.39 -9.25
CA THR A 307 9.03 -33.82 -9.74
C THR A 307 8.93 -32.39 -9.24
N LEU A 308 8.72 -31.44 -10.15
CA LEU A 308 8.23 -30.11 -9.82
C LEU A 308 6.72 -30.19 -9.69
N VAL A 309 6.19 -29.97 -8.51
CA VAL A 309 4.76 -29.83 -8.28
C VAL A 309 4.43 -28.33 -8.21
N SER A 310 3.46 -27.91 -9.00
CA SER A 310 3.00 -26.52 -9.13
C SER A 310 1.52 -26.43 -8.77
N ALA A 311 1.15 -25.48 -7.93
CA ALA A 311 -0.22 -25.17 -7.54
C ALA A 311 -0.54 -23.69 -7.83
N LEU A 312 -1.58 -23.44 -8.60
CA LEU A 312 -2.07 -22.11 -8.93
C LEU A 312 -3.33 -21.81 -8.13
N ALA A 313 -3.37 -20.69 -7.42
CA ALA A 313 -4.45 -20.36 -6.51
C ALA A 313 -4.69 -18.85 -6.35
N PRO A 314 -5.84 -18.40 -5.81
CA PRO A 314 -5.99 -17.05 -5.31
C PRO A 314 -4.96 -16.72 -4.24
N ALA A 315 -4.38 -15.51 -4.27
CA ALA A 315 -3.33 -15.09 -3.34
C ALA A 315 -3.78 -15.15 -1.86
N ALA A 316 -5.08 -14.99 -1.61
CA ALA A 316 -5.65 -15.07 -0.27
C ALA A 316 -5.47 -16.47 0.39
N LEU A 317 -5.33 -17.53 -0.40
CA LEU A 317 -5.16 -18.90 0.09
C LEU A 317 -3.69 -19.30 0.32
N ALA A 318 -2.75 -18.38 0.17
CA ALA A 318 -1.31 -18.64 0.26
C ALA A 318 -0.90 -19.40 1.53
N ALA A 319 -1.40 -18.98 2.69
CA ALA A 319 -1.05 -19.57 3.98
C ALA A 319 -1.65 -20.96 4.15
N ASP A 320 -2.90 -21.14 3.76
CA ASP A 320 -3.63 -22.41 3.89
C ASP A 320 -3.00 -23.50 3.00
N LEU A 321 -2.64 -23.12 1.76
CA LEU A 321 -1.94 -24.04 0.86
C LEU A 321 -0.53 -24.39 1.37
N ARG A 322 0.23 -23.44 1.96
CA ARG A 322 1.51 -23.76 2.61
C ARG A 322 1.37 -24.79 3.72
N LEU A 323 0.28 -24.74 4.50
CA LEU A 323 0.01 -25.78 5.51
C LEU A 323 -0.19 -27.16 4.90
N VAL A 324 -0.84 -27.26 3.73
CA VAL A 324 -0.98 -28.50 2.97
C VAL A 324 0.39 -29.03 2.49
N TRP A 325 1.24 -28.14 1.94
CA TRP A 325 2.59 -28.50 1.56
C TRP A 325 3.40 -29.08 2.72
N TRP A 326 3.36 -28.43 3.88
CA TRP A 326 4.10 -28.88 5.08
C TRP A 326 3.55 -30.17 5.67
N ARG A 327 2.25 -30.41 5.54
CA ARG A 327 1.60 -31.60 6.10
C ARG A 327 1.76 -32.83 5.23
N HIS A 328 1.76 -32.66 3.93
CA HIS A 328 1.64 -33.76 2.96
C HIS A 328 2.78 -33.84 1.95
N GLY A 329 3.64 -32.83 1.86
CA GLY A 329 4.84 -32.85 1.02
C GLY A 329 6.08 -33.21 1.82
N THR A 330 7.13 -33.67 1.11
CA THR A 330 8.45 -33.95 1.69
C THR A 330 9.40 -32.75 1.54
N SER A 331 9.06 -31.75 0.71
CA SER A 331 9.89 -30.58 0.49
C SER A 331 9.95 -29.69 1.72
N LEU A 332 11.14 -29.19 2.05
CA LEU A 332 11.40 -28.24 3.15
C LEU A 332 11.24 -26.78 2.70
N GLY A 333 10.89 -26.52 1.45
CA GLY A 333 10.75 -25.19 0.90
C GLY A 333 9.73 -25.13 -0.23
N VAL A 334 8.86 -24.12 -0.19
CA VAL A 334 7.89 -23.79 -1.24
C VAL A 334 8.21 -22.40 -1.76
N ARG A 335 8.34 -22.25 -3.07
CA ARG A 335 8.52 -20.98 -3.74
C ARG A 335 7.18 -20.39 -4.09
N GLU A 336 7.07 -19.08 -4.00
CA GLU A 336 5.85 -18.35 -4.31
C GLU A 336 6.14 -17.24 -5.33
N GLN A 337 5.25 -17.09 -6.30
CA GLN A 337 5.30 -16.03 -7.29
C GLN A 337 3.90 -15.59 -7.67
N LEU A 338 3.65 -14.28 -7.68
CA LEU A 338 2.43 -13.73 -8.25
C LEU A 338 2.52 -13.76 -9.77
N GLN A 339 1.46 -14.26 -10.40
CA GLN A 339 1.34 -14.35 -11.86
C GLN A 339 0.07 -13.64 -12.33
N ARG A 340 0.20 -12.89 -13.42
CA ARG A 340 -0.95 -12.35 -14.14
C ARG A 340 -1.46 -13.42 -15.11
N ARG A 341 -2.77 -13.59 -15.15
CA ARG A 341 -3.45 -14.49 -16.09
C ARG A 341 -4.54 -13.72 -16.82
N TRP A 342 -4.57 -13.90 -18.13
CA TRP A 342 -5.66 -13.41 -18.96
C TRP A 342 -6.64 -14.55 -19.21
N CYS A 343 -7.93 -14.32 -19.01
CA CYS A 343 -8.96 -15.31 -19.25
C CYS A 343 -10.18 -14.70 -19.93
N LEU A 344 -10.88 -15.54 -20.68
CA LEU A 344 -12.17 -15.14 -21.23
C LEU A 344 -13.22 -15.10 -20.14
N PRO A 345 -14.17 -14.16 -20.17
CA PRO A 345 -15.36 -14.19 -19.33
C PRO A 345 -16.06 -15.54 -19.49
N ARG A 346 -16.35 -16.18 -18.36
CA ARG A 346 -16.96 -17.51 -18.35
C ARG A 346 -18.09 -17.57 -17.32
N GLN A 347 -19.10 -18.35 -17.66
CA GLN A 347 -20.24 -18.61 -16.79
C GLN A 347 -20.55 -20.10 -16.78
N ILE A 348 -21.06 -20.60 -15.65
CA ILE A 348 -21.48 -21.99 -15.51
C ILE A 348 -22.98 -22.00 -15.24
N ASP A 349 -23.74 -22.69 -16.09
CA ASP A 349 -25.16 -22.93 -15.92
C ASP A 349 -25.43 -24.41 -15.73
N SER A 350 -26.44 -24.76 -14.92
CA SER A 350 -26.96 -26.13 -14.82
C SER A 350 -28.12 -26.32 -15.79
N ARG A 351 -27.99 -27.28 -16.68
CA ARG A 351 -29.03 -27.65 -17.65
C ARG A 351 -29.62 -29.00 -17.29
N VAL A 352 -30.95 -29.10 -17.28
CA VAL A 352 -31.66 -30.38 -17.13
C VAL A 352 -31.66 -31.07 -18.48
N THR A 353 -31.14 -32.28 -18.52
CA THR A 353 -31.11 -33.14 -19.71
C THR A 353 -31.88 -34.43 -19.48
N PRO A 354 -32.22 -35.23 -20.50
CA PRO A 354 -32.85 -36.52 -20.33
C PRO A 354 -32.04 -37.52 -19.48
N LEU A 355 -30.74 -37.34 -19.36
CA LEU A 355 -29.85 -38.15 -18.54
C LEU A 355 -29.70 -37.62 -17.11
N GLY A 356 -30.14 -36.39 -16.86
CA GLY A 356 -30.02 -35.73 -15.56
C GLY A 356 -29.41 -34.32 -15.70
N PRO A 357 -29.16 -33.60 -14.59
CA PRO A 357 -28.57 -32.28 -14.62
C PRO A 357 -27.11 -32.33 -15.01
N VAL A 358 -26.68 -31.35 -15.84
CA VAL A 358 -25.30 -31.19 -16.30
C VAL A 358 -24.94 -29.73 -16.21
N ARG A 359 -23.81 -29.41 -15.60
CA ARG A 359 -23.22 -28.08 -15.60
C ARG A 359 -22.50 -27.84 -16.93
N ILE A 360 -22.81 -26.74 -17.54
CA ILE A 360 -22.23 -26.32 -18.82
C ILE A 360 -21.51 -25.00 -18.60
N LYS A 361 -20.23 -24.98 -18.94
CA LYS A 361 -19.39 -23.79 -18.93
C LYS A 361 -19.48 -23.09 -20.29
N TYR A 362 -19.85 -21.83 -20.27
CA TYR A 362 -19.88 -20.96 -21.42
C TYR A 362 -18.75 -19.94 -21.35
N ALA A 363 -18.07 -19.68 -22.45
CA ALA A 363 -17.10 -18.62 -22.61
C ALA A 363 -17.34 -17.90 -23.94
N GLN A 364 -17.25 -16.56 -23.92
CA GLN A 364 -17.39 -15.77 -25.14
C GLN A 364 -16.00 -15.55 -25.76
N GLY A 365 -15.86 -15.86 -27.04
CA GLY A 365 -14.64 -15.65 -27.80
C GLY A 365 -14.51 -14.19 -28.30
N PRO A 366 -13.35 -13.83 -28.89
CA PRO A 366 -13.10 -12.50 -29.44
C PRO A 366 -14.01 -12.16 -30.64
N ASP A 367 -14.54 -13.16 -31.30
CA ASP A 367 -15.51 -13.09 -32.38
C ASP A 367 -16.96 -12.85 -31.91
N GLY A 368 -17.16 -12.80 -30.57
CA GLY A 368 -18.49 -12.69 -29.95
C GLY A 368 -19.23 -14.01 -29.88
N GLU A 369 -18.69 -15.08 -30.44
CA GLU A 369 -19.32 -16.40 -30.42
C GLU A 369 -19.15 -17.09 -29.07
N TRP A 370 -20.19 -17.84 -28.67
CA TRP A 370 -20.19 -18.58 -27.42
C TRP A 370 -19.67 -20.00 -27.62
N ARG A 371 -18.72 -20.37 -26.79
CA ARG A 371 -18.21 -21.74 -26.68
C ARG A 371 -18.81 -22.39 -25.45
N ALA A 372 -19.43 -23.55 -25.64
CA ALA A 372 -20.05 -24.31 -24.57
C ALA A 372 -19.27 -25.60 -24.32
N LYS A 373 -19.02 -25.92 -23.05
CA LYS A 373 -18.37 -27.17 -22.62
C LYS A 373 -19.04 -27.71 -21.38
N ALA A 374 -19.54 -28.95 -21.49
CA ALA A 374 -20.08 -29.63 -20.32
C ALA A 374 -18.98 -30.05 -19.33
N GLU A 375 -19.25 -29.98 -18.05
CA GLU A 375 -18.34 -30.40 -17.00
C GLU A 375 -18.08 -31.90 -17.05
N HIS A 376 -16.80 -32.27 -17.13
CA HIS A 376 -16.42 -33.68 -17.29
C HIS A 376 -16.86 -34.57 -16.13
N GLY A 377 -16.85 -34.05 -14.90
CA GLY A 377 -17.31 -34.80 -13.72
C GLY A 377 -18.77 -35.22 -13.84
N ASP A 378 -19.63 -34.32 -14.32
CA ASP A 378 -21.05 -34.58 -14.52
C ASP A 378 -21.26 -35.63 -15.64
N LEU A 379 -20.51 -35.50 -16.75
CA LEU A 379 -20.53 -36.49 -17.83
C LEU A 379 -20.11 -37.86 -17.35
N ALA A 380 -19.06 -37.95 -16.56
CA ALA A 380 -18.54 -39.21 -16.05
C ALA A 380 -19.52 -39.85 -15.01
N HIS A 381 -20.19 -39.00 -14.23
CA HIS A 381 -21.25 -39.46 -13.32
C HIS A 381 -22.43 -40.05 -14.10
N LEU A 382 -22.96 -39.32 -15.10
CA LEU A 382 -24.07 -39.79 -15.93
C LEU A 382 -23.71 -41.05 -16.72
N ALA A 383 -22.49 -41.14 -17.24
CA ALA A 383 -22.01 -42.32 -17.93
C ALA A 383 -22.10 -43.58 -17.05
N ARG A 384 -21.63 -43.47 -15.79
CA ARG A 384 -21.71 -44.55 -14.81
C ARG A 384 -23.16 -44.89 -14.43
N LEU A 385 -23.97 -43.84 -14.16
CA LEU A 385 -25.36 -44.01 -13.73
C LEU A 385 -26.21 -44.73 -14.77
N HIS A 386 -26.01 -44.41 -16.06
CA HIS A 386 -26.82 -44.96 -17.15
C HIS A 386 -26.17 -46.12 -17.91
N GLY A 387 -24.93 -46.53 -17.51
CA GLY A 387 -24.20 -47.60 -18.23
C GLY A 387 -23.82 -47.22 -19.65
N LEU A 388 -23.64 -45.91 -19.93
CA LEU A 388 -23.32 -45.40 -21.25
C LEU A 388 -21.82 -45.05 -21.33
N SER A 389 -21.28 -45.02 -22.57
CA SER A 389 -19.99 -44.47 -22.81
C SER A 389 -20.02 -42.91 -22.72
N LEU A 390 -18.89 -42.29 -22.39
CA LEU A 390 -18.76 -40.81 -22.40
C LEU A 390 -19.13 -40.20 -23.75
N ARG A 391 -18.90 -40.92 -24.85
CA ARG A 391 -19.23 -40.50 -26.20
C ARG A 391 -20.75 -40.43 -26.42
N GLU A 392 -21.49 -41.44 -25.92
CA GLU A 392 -22.94 -41.49 -26.00
C GLU A 392 -23.58 -40.39 -25.14
N VAL A 393 -23.07 -40.20 -23.91
CA VAL A 393 -23.51 -39.10 -23.03
C VAL A 393 -23.31 -37.74 -23.72
N ARG A 394 -22.11 -37.46 -24.26
CA ARG A 394 -21.84 -36.21 -24.99
C ARG A 394 -22.83 -36.00 -26.14
N ARG A 395 -23.07 -36.99 -26.95
CA ARG A 395 -24.02 -36.90 -28.08
C ARG A 395 -25.44 -36.57 -27.62
N GLN A 396 -25.89 -37.17 -26.49
CA GLN A 396 -27.24 -36.93 -26.00
C GLN A 396 -27.42 -35.56 -25.35
N ILE A 397 -26.37 -34.97 -24.76
CA ILE A 397 -26.45 -33.65 -24.13
C ILE A 397 -26.16 -32.50 -25.08
N GLU A 398 -25.53 -32.73 -26.24
CA GLU A 398 -25.15 -31.71 -27.23
C GLU A 398 -26.30 -30.73 -27.60
N PRO A 399 -27.56 -31.19 -27.80
CA PRO A 399 -28.70 -30.29 -28.08
C PRO A 399 -29.00 -29.30 -26.94
N PHE A 400 -28.57 -29.59 -25.70
CA PHE A 400 -28.83 -28.79 -24.52
C PHE A 400 -27.68 -27.80 -24.22
N MET A 401 -26.62 -27.80 -25.03
CA MET A 401 -25.44 -26.96 -24.85
C MET A 401 -25.53 -25.57 -25.51
N GLN A 402 -26.70 -25.21 -26.06
CA GLN A 402 -26.88 -23.92 -26.70
C GLN A 402 -26.76 -22.78 -25.68
N ALA A 403 -26.00 -21.74 -26.07
CA ALA A 403 -25.85 -20.54 -25.24
C ALA A 403 -27.20 -19.81 -25.11
N PRO A 404 -27.51 -19.20 -23.98
CA PRO A 404 -28.69 -18.36 -23.82
C PRO A 404 -28.57 -17.11 -24.69
N ALA A 405 -29.72 -16.62 -25.20
CA ALA A 405 -29.80 -15.51 -26.15
C ALA A 405 -29.37 -14.13 -25.60
N ALA A 406 -29.23 -13.96 -24.30
CA ALA A 406 -28.76 -12.74 -23.66
C ALA A 406 -28.10 -13.05 -22.32
N TYR A 407 -26.84 -12.59 -22.17
CA TYR A 407 -26.15 -12.57 -20.88
C TYR A 407 -25.96 -11.14 -20.39
N PRO A 408 -26.23 -10.85 -19.11
CA PRO A 408 -25.85 -9.56 -18.52
C PRO A 408 -24.31 -9.45 -18.45
N THR A 409 -23.77 -8.39 -19.00
CA THR A 409 -22.35 -8.07 -19.11
C THR A 409 -21.68 -7.63 -17.78
N THR A 410 -22.31 -7.85 -16.65
CA THR A 410 -21.78 -7.45 -15.35
C THR A 410 -22.01 -8.53 -14.31
N HIS A 411 -20.95 -9.26 -13.92
CA HIS A 411 -20.63 -9.56 -12.51
C HIS A 411 -19.40 -10.47 -12.40
N PRO A 412 -18.49 -10.23 -11.42
CA PRO A 412 -17.47 -11.20 -11.07
C PRO A 412 -18.13 -12.45 -10.50
N ILE A 413 -17.56 -13.58 -10.83
CA ILE A 413 -18.02 -14.90 -10.38
C ILE A 413 -17.88 -14.96 -8.85
N PRO A 414 -18.94 -15.26 -8.09
CA PRO A 414 -18.77 -15.66 -6.70
C PRO A 414 -18.05 -17.02 -6.68
N ASP A 415 -16.92 -17.08 -6.00
CA ASP A 415 -16.28 -18.34 -5.63
C ASP A 415 -17.20 -19.12 -4.69
N GLN A 416 -18.03 -19.99 -5.25
CA GLN A 416 -18.71 -21.04 -4.50
C GLN A 416 -18.44 -22.38 -5.17
N LEU A 417 -17.29 -22.94 -4.86
CA LEU A 417 -17.05 -24.36 -4.94
C LEU A 417 -17.51 -25.01 -3.63
N GLY A 418 -18.83 -25.14 -3.49
CA GLY A 418 -19.39 -26.13 -2.57
C GLY A 418 -19.14 -27.51 -3.15
N MET A 419 -18.11 -28.18 -2.68
CA MET A 419 -17.91 -29.59 -2.97
C MET A 419 -18.54 -30.42 -1.84
N GLU A 420 -19.67 -31.02 -2.11
CA GLU A 420 -19.99 -32.30 -1.50
C GLU A 420 -19.66 -33.39 -2.53
N LEU A 421 -18.69 -34.21 -2.21
CA LEU A 421 -18.45 -35.48 -2.86
C LEU A 421 -18.68 -36.59 -1.82
N PRO A 422 -19.40 -37.66 -2.19
CA PRO A 422 -19.41 -38.87 -1.38
C PRO A 422 -18.08 -39.62 -1.45
#